data_02993cbecdbbedf1a49566cc9722ab46
#
_entry.id   02993cbecdbbedf1a49566cc9722ab46
#
_cell.length_a   1.000
_cell.length_b   1.000
_cell.length_c   1.000
_cell.angle_alpha   90.00
_cell.angle_beta   90.00
_cell.angle_gamma   90.00
#
_symmetry.space_group_name_H-M   'P 1'
#
loop_
_entity.id
_entity.type
_entity.pdbx_description
1 polymer ?
#
loop_
_entity_poly.entity_id
_entity_poly.type
_entity_poly.pdbx_seq_one_letter_code
_entity_poly.pdbx_strand_id
1 'polypeptide(L)' 'MTQLIAFGKEIKKRLVDLDRPQSWLIDEVAKKTGLYFDRSYMTKIQTGKLSTPSIVAAINEILNLPAEKDAS' A
#
# COMPACT_ATOMS: atom_id res chain seq x y z
N MET A 1 -2.12 -9.05 -18.44
CA MET A 1 -2.88 -8.16 -17.56
C MET A 1 -2.42 -8.36 -16.12
N THR A 2 -2.20 -7.25 -15.42
CA THR A 2 -1.68 -7.31 -14.06
C THR A 2 -2.81 -7.55 -13.08
N GLN A 3 -2.59 -8.49 -12.16
CA GLN A 3 -3.59 -8.88 -11.19
C GLN A 3 -3.17 -8.43 -9.79
N LEU A 4 -4.11 -7.82 -9.08
CA LEU A 4 -3.86 -7.38 -7.71
C LEU A 4 -3.88 -8.57 -6.75
N ILE A 5 -2.94 -8.59 -5.80
CA ILE A 5 -3.00 -9.53 -4.68
C ILE A 5 -3.96 -8.98 -3.63
N ALA A 6 -4.26 -9.79 -2.63
CA ALA A 6 -5.21 -9.40 -1.58
C ALA A 6 -4.83 -8.06 -0.95
N PHE A 7 -3.55 -7.85 -0.66
CA PHE A 7 -3.08 -6.61 -0.07
C PHE A 7 -3.34 -5.42 -0.99
N GLY A 8 -3.10 -5.61 -2.30
CA GLY A 8 -3.38 -4.55 -3.27
C GLY A 8 -4.84 -4.17 -3.32
N LYS A 9 -5.71 -5.16 -3.23
CA LYS A 9 -7.16 -4.91 -3.21
C LYS A 9 -7.57 -4.15 -1.93
N GLU A 10 -6.98 -4.50 -0.80
CA GLU A 10 -7.26 -3.81 0.46
C GLU A 10 -6.81 -2.36 0.40
N ILE A 11 -5.67 -2.09 -0.23
CA ILE A 11 -5.20 -0.72 -0.40
C ILE A 11 -6.22 0.09 -1.19
N LYS A 12 -6.66 -0.43 -2.32
CA LYS A 12 -7.61 0.28 -3.17
C LYS A 12 -8.94 0.50 -2.46
N LYS A 13 -9.43 -0.53 -1.79
CA LYS A 13 -10.68 -0.45 -1.06
C LYS A 13 -10.61 0.62 0.04
N ARG A 14 -9.52 0.64 0.77
CA ARG A 14 -9.37 1.60 1.86
C ARG A 14 -9.24 3.02 1.36
N LEU A 15 -8.57 3.22 0.21
CA LEU A 15 -8.49 4.54 -0.39
C LEU A 15 -9.87 5.06 -0.78
N VAL A 16 -10.72 4.19 -1.29
CA VAL A 16 -12.10 4.56 -1.61
C VAL A 16 -12.84 4.95 -0.32
N ASP A 17 -12.69 4.15 0.72
CA ASP A 17 -13.32 4.44 2.02
C ASP A 17 -12.91 5.79 2.57
N LEU A 18 -11.64 6.15 2.39
CA LEU A 18 -11.10 7.41 2.89
C LEU A 18 -11.32 8.57 1.92
N ASP A 19 -11.82 8.27 0.74
CA ASP A 19 -12.02 9.27 -0.31
C ASP A 19 -10.71 9.98 -0.65
N ARG A 20 -9.64 9.20 -0.79
CA ARG A 20 -8.31 9.71 -1.10
C ARG A 20 -7.76 9.07 -2.36
N PRO A 21 -7.03 9.84 -3.19
CA PRO A 21 -6.42 9.28 -4.39
C PRO A 21 -5.16 8.49 -4.04
N GLN A 22 -4.75 7.63 -4.96
CA GLN A 22 -3.53 6.84 -4.78
C GLN A 22 -2.29 7.73 -4.65
N SER A 23 -2.27 8.87 -5.34
CA SER A 23 -1.14 9.80 -5.24
C SER A 23 -0.95 10.30 -3.81
N TRP A 24 -2.04 10.51 -3.07
CA TRP A 24 -1.94 10.89 -1.67
C TRP A 24 -1.20 9.84 -0.85
N LEU A 25 -1.54 8.57 -1.07
CA LEU A 25 -0.90 7.48 -0.34
C LEU A 25 0.59 7.38 -0.69
N ILE A 26 0.92 7.54 -1.96
CA ILE A 26 2.31 7.51 -2.41
C ILE A 26 3.13 8.57 -1.67
N ASP A 27 2.60 9.79 -1.59
CA ASP A 27 3.28 10.88 -0.89
C ASP A 27 3.43 10.57 0.61
N GLU A 28 2.37 10.05 1.23
CA GLU A 28 2.40 9.75 2.66
C GLU A 28 3.42 8.67 3.00
N VAL A 29 3.50 7.64 2.15
CA VAL A 29 4.47 6.56 2.35
C VAL A 29 5.90 7.11 2.22
N ALA A 30 6.14 7.93 1.21
CA ALA A 30 7.47 8.51 1.01
C ALA A 30 7.87 9.36 2.20
N LYS A 31 6.96 10.16 2.73
CA LYS A 31 7.24 11.01 3.89
C LYS A 31 7.50 10.18 5.15
N LYS A 32 6.67 9.16 5.34
CA LYS A 32 6.75 8.36 6.55
C LYS A 32 8.02 7.51 6.62
N THR A 33 8.44 6.96 5.47
CA THR A 33 9.59 6.07 5.42
C THR A 33 10.89 6.80 5.11
N GLY A 34 10.81 7.96 4.47
CA GLY A 34 11.99 8.65 3.98
C GLY A 34 12.62 7.96 2.78
N LEU A 35 11.92 6.99 2.20
CA LEU A 35 12.41 6.23 1.05
C LEU A 35 11.77 6.73 -0.23
N TYR A 36 12.48 6.49 -1.35
CA TYR A 36 11.90 6.79 -2.64
C TYR A 36 10.71 5.87 -2.89
N PHE A 37 9.59 6.46 -3.30
CA PHE A 37 8.38 5.69 -3.54
C PHE A 37 7.55 6.42 -4.58
N ASP A 38 7.21 5.73 -5.67
CA ASP A 38 6.45 6.32 -6.75
C ASP A 38 5.34 5.38 -7.19
N ARG A 39 4.64 5.76 -8.25
CA ARG A 39 3.52 4.97 -8.77
C ARG A 39 3.96 3.58 -9.21
N SER A 40 5.11 3.48 -9.88
CA SER A 40 5.61 2.19 -10.33
C SER A 40 5.88 1.27 -9.14
N TYR A 41 6.48 1.81 -8.10
CA TYR A 41 6.75 1.05 -6.88
C TYR A 41 5.44 0.59 -6.25
N MET A 42 4.46 1.51 -6.15
CA MET A 42 3.15 1.17 -5.60
C MET A 42 2.51 0.02 -6.37
N THR A 43 2.57 0.06 -7.71
CA THR A 43 2.02 -1.00 -8.54
C THR A 43 2.67 -2.34 -8.22
N LYS A 44 3.99 -2.35 -8.05
CA LYS A 44 4.71 -3.59 -7.74
C LYS A 44 4.30 -4.14 -6.38
N ILE A 45 4.09 -3.26 -5.41
CA ILE A 45 3.59 -3.69 -4.09
C ILE A 45 2.18 -4.27 -4.22
N GLN A 46 1.31 -3.60 -4.96
CA GLN A 46 -0.09 -4.02 -5.11
C GLN A 46 -0.24 -5.33 -5.86
N THR A 47 0.70 -5.65 -6.74
CA THR A 47 0.63 -6.86 -7.55
C THR A 47 1.49 -7.99 -7.00
N GLY A 48 2.19 -7.74 -5.89
CA GLY A 48 3.00 -8.75 -5.25
C GLY A 48 4.38 -8.94 -5.84
N LYS A 49 4.79 -8.09 -6.78
CA LYS A 49 6.12 -8.19 -7.38
C LYS A 49 7.21 -7.74 -6.42
N LEU A 50 6.89 -6.83 -5.50
CA LEU A 50 7.78 -6.39 -4.45
C LEU A 50 7.04 -6.46 -3.13
N SER A 51 7.78 -6.76 -2.07
CA SER A 51 7.21 -6.79 -0.72
C SER A 51 8.27 -6.27 0.24
N THR A 52 8.43 -4.95 0.24
CA THR A 52 9.39 -4.29 1.13
C THR A 52 8.74 -4.10 2.51
N PRO A 53 9.26 -4.75 3.56
CA PRO A 53 8.60 -4.70 4.87
C PRO A 53 8.33 -3.29 5.40
N SER A 54 9.28 -2.38 5.26
CA SER A 54 9.08 -1.02 5.77
C SER A 54 7.99 -0.28 5.01
N ILE A 55 7.89 -0.52 3.70
CA ILE A 55 6.84 0.09 2.88
C ILE A 55 5.49 -0.50 3.24
N VAL A 56 5.42 -1.83 3.35
CA VAL A 56 4.17 -2.51 3.72
C VAL A 56 3.68 -2.03 5.08
N ALA A 57 4.59 -1.94 6.05
CA ALA A 57 4.24 -1.46 7.38
C ALA A 57 3.71 -0.03 7.34
N ALA A 58 4.36 0.84 6.55
CA ALA A 58 3.93 2.22 6.42
C ALA A 58 2.52 2.31 5.83
N ILE A 59 2.25 1.52 4.80
CA ILE A 59 0.93 1.51 4.17
C ILE A 59 -0.12 1.06 5.17
N ASN A 60 0.16 -0.01 5.92
CA ASN A 60 -0.77 -0.51 6.92
C ASN A 60 -1.09 0.55 7.97
N GLU A 61 -0.08 1.29 8.42
CA GLU A 61 -0.28 2.32 9.42
C GLU A 61 -1.08 3.51 8.87
N ILE A 62 -0.72 3.97 7.68
CA ILE A 62 -1.38 5.12 7.09
C ILE A 62 -2.85 4.84 6.82
N LEU A 63 -3.14 3.66 6.28
CA LEU A 63 -4.50 3.27 5.93
C LEU A 63 -5.24 2.62 7.09
N ASN A 64 -4.55 2.37 8.19
CA ASN A 64 -5.12 1.69 9.36
C ASN A 64 -5.70 0.33 8.97
N LEU A 65 -4.95 -0.42 8.17
CA LEU A 65 -5.36 -1.75 7.76
C LEU A 65 -5.10 -2.74 8.89
N PRO A 66 -5.94 -3.79 9.02
CA PRO A 66 -5.67 -4.85 9.99
C PRO A 66 -4.35 -5.50 9.66
N ALA A 67 -3.55 -5.66 10.66
CA ALA A 67 -2.31 -6.40 10.47
C ALA A 67 -2.66 -7.80 10.06
N GLU A 68 -2.28 -8.43 9.51
CA GLU A 68 -2.70 -9.56 9.03
C GLU A 68 -2.87 -10.70 9.68
N LYS A 69 -3.31 -10.75 9.89
CA LYS A 69 -3.59 -11.49 10.28
C LYS A 69 -3.68 -12.55 10.11
N ASP A 70 -3.32 -12.67 10.02
CA ASP A 70 -3.38 -13.43 9.84
C ASP A 70 -3.54 -14.21 9.74
N ALA A 71 -3.45 -14.20 9.83
CA ALA A 71 -3.59 -14.77 9.69
C ALA A 71 -3.71 -15.66 9.78
N SER A 72 -3.77 -15.72 9.90
CA SER A 72 -3.92 -16.33 10.14
C SER A 72 -4.13 -16.80 10.42
#